data_8d064e1e3cce7428633757ed212aa5a2
#
_entry.id   8d064e1e3cce7428633757ed212aa5a2
#
_cell.length_a   1.000
_cell.length_b   1.000
_cell.length_c   1.000
_cell.angle_alpha   90.00
_cell.angle_beta   90.00
_cell.angle_gamma   90.00
#
_symmetry.space_group_name_H-M   'P 1'
#
loop_
_entity.id
_entity.type
_entity.pdbx_description
1 polymer ?
#
loop_
_entity_poly.entity_id
_entity_poly.type
_entity_poly.pdbx_seq_one_letter_code
_entity_poly.pdbx_strand_id
1 'polypeptide(L)'
;MNGTAVTTTINTTTGIAPAPGRGQADLPGEVIMRARGLEMSFGQTHALRGVDLDIMAGEVLAVTGPSGSGKSTLLHVMAGVLGPDAGRVDYHGGDASQDIAALDEAARSRLRLKEFGFIFQFGQLLPDLSALDNVTIPLLLAGTSRRRALAQARETLGELGLGEHLDKRPTQLSGGQAQRAAVARALVTNPRLLFADEPTGSLDSLAAERTMEVLLDSVRSRGAGLVIITHDARVAAYADREVTVRDGRIGPGATHTAAGPSRSGHAEPGDPGSQRSRS
;
A
#
# COMPACT_ATOMS: atom_id res chain seq x y z
N MET A 1 -4.90 -65.71 -17.12
CA MET A 1 -6.02 -64.77 -16.90
C MET A 1 -5.46 -63.53 -16.22
N ASN A 2 -5.19 -62.52 -17.05
CA ASN A 2 -4.46 -61.34 -16.62
C ASN A 2 -5.42 -60.27 -16.13
N GLY A 3 -5.33 -59.90 -14.87
CA GLY A 3 -6.02 -58.75 -14.29
C GLY A 3 -5.11 -57.54 -14.24
N THR A 4 -5.34 -56.58 -15.14
CA THR A 4 -4.61 -55.32 -15.21
C THR A 4 -5.20 -54.36 -14.19
N ALA A 5 -4.41 -54.02 -13.18
CA ALA A 5 -4.76 -52.97 -12.22
C ALA A 5 -4.53 -51.58 -12.85
N VAL A 6 -5.59 -50.79 -12.99
CA VAL A 6 -5.54 -49.39 -13.39
C VAL A 6 -5.30 -48.53 -12.15
N THR A 7 -4.13 -47.96 -12.03
CA THR A 7 -3.82 -46.99 -10.99
C THR A 7 -4.31 -45.60 -11.43
N THR A 8 -5.40 -45.14 -10.84
CA THR A 8 -5.91 -43.77 -11.05
C THR A 8 -5.13 -42.81 -10.15
N THR A 9 -4.22 -42.05 -10.74
CA THR A 9 -3.54 -40.95 -10.07
C THR A 9 -4.46 -39.76 -10.03
N ILE A 10 -4.97 -39.41 -8.84
CA ILE A 10 -5.76 -38.20 -8.63
C ILE A 10 -4.80 -37.05 -8.43
N ASN A 11 -4.62 -36.23 -9.46
CA ASN A 11 -3.85 -35.01 -9.40
C ASN A 11 -4.78 -33.88 -8.94
N THR A 12 -4.84 -33.62 -7.63
CA THR A 12 -5.65 -32.53 -7.06
C THR A 12 -4.80 -31.26 -7.03
N THR A 13 -4.64 -30.64 -8.20
CA THR A 13 -4.18 -29.25 -8.25
C THR A 13 -5.38 -28.37 -7.97
N THR A 14 -5.51 -27.91 -6.72
CA THR A 14 -6.51 -26.90 -6.35
C THR A 14 -6.06 -25.57 -6.95
N GLY A 15 -6.47 -25.32 -8.19
CA GLY A 15 -6.31 -24.03 -8.84
C GLY A 15 -7.25 -23.03 -8.17
N ILE A 16 -6.69 -22.09 -7.41
CA ILE A 16 -7.40 -20.88 -7.00
C ILE A 16 -7.70 -20.12 -8.28
N ALA A 17 -8.99 -20.01 -8.61
CA ALA A 17 -9.43 -19.22 -9.75
C ALA A 17 -9.04 -17.74 -9.52
N PRO A 18 -8.39 -17.07 -10.49
CA PRO A 18 -8.10 -15.65 -10.37
C PRO A 18 -9.40 -14.87 -10.26
N ALA A 19 -9.38 -13.82 -9.42
CA ALA A 19 -10.49 -12.89 -9.26
C ALA A 19 -10.92 -12.32 -10.63
N PRO A 20 -12.21 -12.10 -10.89
CA PRO A 20 -12.70 -11.65 -12.19
C PRO A 20 -12.19 -10.25 -12.53
N GLY A 21 -11.51 -10.13 -13.66
CA GLY A 21 -11.39 -8.93 -14.47
C GLY A 21 -10.57 -7.78 -13.88
N ARG A 22 -9.25 -7.94 -13.75
CA ARG A 22 -8.35 -6.80 -13.92
C ARG A 22 -8.19 -6.57 -15.42
N GLY A 23 -8.60 -5.40 -15.91
CA GLY A 23 -8.04 -4.85 -17.12
C GLY A 23 -6.51 -4.94 -17.06
N GLN A 24 -5.88 -4.96 -18.18
CA GLN A 24 -4.44 -5.10 -18.41
C GLN A 24 -3.59 -4.62 -17.23
N ALA A 25 -2.79 -5.48 -16.63
CA ALA A 25 -1.90 -5.10 -15.54
C ALA A 25 -0.98 -3.98 -16.03
N ASP A 26 -0.90 -2.88 -15.27
CA ASP A 26 -0.01 -1.78 -15.59
C ASP A 26 1.43 -2.32 -15.67
N LEU A 27 2.15 -1.94 -16.74
CA LEU A 27 3.53 -2.37 -16.90
C LEU A 27 4.40 -1.60 -15.88
N PRO A 28 5.36 -2.25 -15.23
CA PRO A 28 6.31 -1.55 -14.38
C PRO A 28 6.98 -0.40 -15.15
N GLY A 29 6.93 0.82 -14.57
CA GLY A 29 7.46 2.03 -15.20
C GLY A 29 6.44 2.84 -16.01
N GLU A 30 5.17 2.42 -16.10
CA GLU A 30 4.08 3.25 -16.62
C GLU A 30 3.60 4.24 -15.56
N VAL A 31 3.22 5.45 -15.99
CA VAL A 31 2.67 6.46 -15.06
C VAL A 31 1.24 6.09 -14.72
N ILE A 32 0.98 5.74 -13.43
CA ILE A 32 -0.36 5.44 -12.94
C ILE A 32 -1.12 6.69 -12.49
N MET A 33 -0.39 7.73 -12.05
CA MET A 33 -1.00 9.00 -11.64
C MET A 33 -0.07 10.17 -11.96
N ARG A 34 -0.65 11.24 -12.47
CA ARG A 34 0.08 12.45 -12.88
C ARG A 34 -0.57 13.70 -12.29
N ALA A 35 0.15 14.40 -11.45
CA ALA A 35 -0.22 15.71 -10.94
C ALA A 35 0.49 16.81 -11.72
N ARG A 36 -0.21 17.90 -12.09
CA ARG A 36 0.36 19.04 -12.79
C ARG A 36 -0.18 20.35 -12.25
N GLY A 37 0.74 21.24 -11.87
CA GLY A 37 0.45 22.59 -11.45
C GLY A 37 -0.47 22.68 -10.23
N LEU A 38 -0.41 21.72 -9.28
CA LEU A 38 -1.34 21.69 -8.15
C LEU A 38 -1.14 22.89 -7.24
N GLU A 39 -2.21 23.65 -7.05
CA GLU A 39 -2.30 24.72 -6.07
C GLU A 39 -3.40 24.45 -5.07
N MET A 40 -3.16 24.75 -3.80
CA MET A 40 -4.14 24.59 -2.73
C MET A 40 -3.87 25.58 -1.60
N SER A 41 -4.90 26.29 -1.14
CA SER A 41 -4.80 27.28 -0.08
C SER A 41 -5.86 27.04 1.00
N PHE A 42 -5.50 27.31 2.25
CA PHE A 42 -6.39 27.34 3.38
C PHE A 42 -6.35 28.76 3.99
N GLY A 43 -7.34 29.58 3.61
CA GLY A 43 -7.32 31.00 3.93
C GLY A 43 -6.12 31.70 3.30
N GLN A 44 -5.22 32.25 4.13
CA GLN A 44 -4.00 32.92 3.65
C GLN A 44 -2.79 31.97 3.51
N THR A 45 -2.93 30.70 3.89
CA THR A 45 -1.84 29.75 3.83
C THR A 45 -1.89 28.97 2.52
N HIS A 46 -0.90 29.17 1.66
CA HIS A 46 -0.72 28.39 0.43
C HIS A 46 -0.03 27.07 0.75
N ALA A 47 -0.80 25.99 0.83
CA ALA A 47 -0.30 24.66 1.15
C ALA A 47 0.39 23.98 -0.04
N LEU A 48 -0.09 24.20 -1.27
CA LEU A 48 0.55 23.76 -2.52
C LEU A 48 0.71 24.95 -3.45
N ARG A 49 1.84 25.00 -4.17
CA ARG A 49 2.25 26.17 -4.98
C ARG A 49 2.78 25.72 -6.35
N GLY A 50 1.94 25.06 -7.15
CA GLY A 50 2.30 24.59 -8.48
C GLY A 50 3.10 23.30 -8.43
N VAL A 51 2.59 22.27 -7.74
CA VAL A 51 3.27 20.95 -7.60
C VAL A 51 3.04 20.11 -8.84
N ASP A 52 4.14 19.59 -9.41
CA ASP A 52 4.17 18.55 -10.43
C ASP A 52 4.74 17.27 -9.83
N LEU A 53 4.05 16.12 -10.04
CA LEU A 53 4.50 14.83 -9.57
C LEU A 53 3.90 13.71 -10.43
N ASP A 54 4.74 12.77 -10.84
CA ASP A 54 4.31 11.51 -11.46
C ASP A 54 4.52 10.37 -10.47
N ILE A 55 3.56 9.43 -10.41
CA ILE A 55 3.66 8.16 -9.68
C ILE A 55 3.63 7.05 -10.70
N MET A 56 4.59 6.11 -10.59
CA MET A 56 4.70 4.97 -11.50
C MET A 56 3.92 3.76 -10.94
N ALA A 57 3.46 2.91 -11.83
CA ALA A 57 2.81 1.66 -11.43
C ALA A 57 3.78 0.75 -10.67
N GLY A 58 3.33 0.23 -9.52
CA GLY A 58 4.14 -0.65 -8.66
C GLY A 58 5.29 0.02 -7.91
N GLU A 59 5.45 1.36 -8.05
CA GLU A 59 6.49 2.15 -7.37
C GLU A 59 6.15 2.33 -5.89
N VAL A 60 7.17 2.28 -5.05
CA VAL A 60 7.13 2.80 -3.67
C VAL A 60 7.77 4.18 -3.66
N LEU A 61 6.96 5.21 -3.52
CA LEU A 61 7.38 6.61 -3.53
C LEU A 61 7.34 7.17 -2.10
N ALA A 62 8.48 7.67 -1.60
CA ALA A 62 8.51 8.45 -0.36
C ALA A 62 8.35 9.94 -0.66
N VAL A 63 7.48 10.60 0.09
CA VAL A 63 7.28 12.05 0.10
C VAL A 63 7.75 12.58 1.45
N THR A 64 8.90 13.25 1.46
CA THR A 64 9.55 13.78 2.67
C THR A 64 9.45 15.29 2.78
N GLY A 65 9.90 15.86 3.88
CA GLY A 65 9.93 17.30 4.10
C GLY A 65 9.50 17.70 5.51
N PRO A 66 9.72 18.97 5.92
CA PRO A 66 9.38 19.44 7.25
C PRO A 66 7.87 19.40 7.54
N SER A 67 7.50 19.44 8.82
CA SER A 67 6.08 19.56 9.21
C SER A 67 5.51 20.86 8.64
N GLY A 68 4.24 20.80 8.18
CA GLY A 68 3.57 21.95 7.56
C GLY A 68 4.01 22.28 6.13
N SER A 69 4.89 21.50 5.49
CA SER A 69 5.35 21.77 4.11
C SER A 69 4.33 21.48 3.01
N GLY A 70 3.16 20.89 3.32
CA GLY A 70 2.13 20.57 2.35
C GLY A 70 2.01 19.08 1.97
N LYS A 71 2.78 18.17 2.56
CA LYS A 71 2.80 16.73 2.21
C LYS A 71 1.42 16.06 2.32
N SER A 72 0.76 16.15 3.48
CA SER A 72 -0.57 15.55 3.67
C SER A 72 -1.62 16.20 2.78
N THR A 73 -1.50 17.51 2.52
CA THR A 73 -2.35 18.20 1.54
C THR A 73 -2.14 17.65 0.13
N LEU A 74 -0.89 17.45 -0.28
CA LEU A 74 -0.56 16.83 -1.57
C LEU A 74 -1.17 15.44 -1.69
N LEU A 75 -1.00 14.59 -0.68
CA LEU A 75 -1.61 13.25 -0.65
C LEU A 75 -3.12 13.32 -0.77
N HIS A 76 -3.78 14.19 -0.01
CA HIS A 76 -5.23 14.32 -0.04
C HIS A 76 -5.76 14.85 -1.36
N VAL A 77 -5.03 15.76 -2.02
CA VAL A 77 -5.40 16.25 -3.36
C VAL A 77 -5.22 15.15 -4.40
N MET A 78 -4.08 14.46 -4.39
CA MET A 78 -3.82 13.36 -5.33
C MET A 78 -4.82 12.22 -5.18
N ALA A 79 -5.22 11.91 -3.94
CA ALA A 79 -6.21 10.89 -3.65
C ALA A 79 -7.67 11.34 -3.88
N GLY A 80 -7.89 12.58 -4.33
CA GLY A 80 -9.23 13.13 -4.57
C GLY A 80 -10.08 13.30 -3.31
N VAL A 81 -9.44 13.39 -2.13
CA VAL A 81 -10.11 13.75 -0.86
C VAL A 81 -10.36 15.26 -0.82
N LEU A 82 -9.39 16.03 -1.31
CA LEU A 82 -9.51 17.48 -1.48
C LEU A 82 -9.48 17.83 -2.97
N GLY A 83 -10.30 18.79 -3.38
CA GLY A 83 -10.20 19.40 -4.71
C GLY A 83 -9.14 20.50 -4.70
N PRO A 84 -8.18 20.56 -5.61
CA PRO A 84 -7.22 21.64 -5.70
C PRO A 84 -7.88 22.95 -6.15
N ASP A 85 -7.28 24.10 -5.78
CA ASP A 85 -7.71 25.42 -6.27
C ASP A 85 -7.37 25.60 -7.75
N ALA A 86 -6.23 25.01 -8.19
CA ALA A 86 -5.79 24.98 -9.59
C ALA A 86 -4.93 23.72 -9.84
N GLY A 87 -4.75 23.42 -11.13
CA GLY A 87 -4.03 22.22 -11.57
C GLY A 87 -4.95 21.05 -11.84
N ARG A 88 -4.35 19.87 -12.11
CA ARG A 88 -5.08 18.65 -12.42
C ARG A 88 -4.37 17.42 -11.87
N VAL A 89 -5.14 16.33 -11.67
CA VAL A 89 -4.64 15.02 -11.28
C VAL A 89 -5.21 13.98 -12.24
N ASP A 90 -4.40 13.56 -13.20
CA ASP A 90 -4.78 12.52 -14.15
C ASP A 90 -4.46 11.13 -13.55
N TYR A 91 -5.45 10.27 -13.41
CA TYR A 91 -5.33 8.87 -12.97
C TYR A 91 -5.48 7.93 -14.17
N HIS A 92 -4.52 7.02 -14.36
CA HIS A 92 -4.43 6.11 -15.50
C HIS A 92 -4.65 4.64 -15.15
N GLY A 93 -5.03 4.32 -13.92
CA GLY A 93 -5.19 2.95 -13.43
C GLY A 93 -6.46 2.22 -13.88
N GLY A 94 -7.19 2.71 -14.89
CA GLY A 94 -8.40 2.09 -15.43
C GLY A 94 -8.38 2.03 -16.95
N ASP A 95 -9.53 1.70 -17.56
CA ASP A 95 -9.68 1.63 -19.02
C ASP A 95 -9.51 2.98 -19.72
N ALA A 96 -9.63 4.10 -18.99
CA ALA A 96 -9.46 5.45 -19.48
C ALA A 96 -8.78 6.35 -18.44
N SER A 97 -7.98 7.29 -18.92
CA SER A 97 -7.45 8.37 -18.07
C SER A 97 -8.58 9.25 -17.54
N GLN A 98 -8.54 9.61 -16.25
CA GLN A 98 -9.54 10.43 -15.58
C GLN A 98 -8.85 11.57 -14.83
N ASP A 99 -9.30 12.82 -15.07
CA ASP A 99 -8.91 13.93 -14.19
C ASP A 99 -9.74 13.89 -12.91
N ILE A 100 -9.10 13.47 -11.80
CA ILE A 100 -9.75 13.35 -10.49
C ILE A 100 -10.30 14.69 -10.00
N ALA A 101 -9.63 15.80 -10.32
CA ALA A 101 -10.05 17.14 -9.90
C ALA A 101 -11.38 17.55 -10.56
N ALA A 102 -11.64 17.06 -11.77
CA ALA A 102 -12.87 17.35 -12.52
C ALA A 102 -14.06 16.44 -12.13
N LEU A 103 -13.83 15.36 -11.38
CA LEU A 103 -14.90 14.45 -10.96
C LEU A 103 -15.78 15.08 -9.87
N ASP A 104 -17.07 14.75 -9.88
CA ASP A 104 -17.96 15.03 -8.75
C ASP A 104 -17.59 14.17 -7.52
N GLU A 105 -18.11 14.52 -6.33
CA GLU A 105 -17.76 13.82 -5.09
C GLU A 105 -18.21 12.34 -5.10
N ALA A 106 -19.31 12.01 -5.75
CA ALA A 106 -19.78 10.63 -5.84
C ALA A 106 -18.84 9.78 -6.72
N ALA A 107 -18.35 10.33 -7.81
CA ALA A 107 -17.37 9.68 -8.69
C ALA A 107 -16.01 9.54 -7.99
N ARG A 108 -15.51 10.59 -7.30
CA ARG A 108 -14.29 10.54 -6.49
C ARG A 108 -14.37 9.48 -5.39
N SER A 109 -15.50 9.41 -4.67
CA SER A 109 -15.73 8.40 -3.63
C SER A 109 -15.72 6.98 -4.18
N ARG A 110 -16.33 6.75 -5.36
CA ARG A 110 -16.27 5.44 -6.02
C ARG A 110 -14.87 5.08 -6.47
N LEU A 111 -14.12 6.03 -7.02
CA LEU A 111 -12.73 5.84 -7.42
C LEU A 111 -11.86 5.48 -6.21
N ARG A 112 -11.94 6.26 -5.12
CA ARG A 112 -11.23 5.96 -3.87
C ARG A 112 -11.51 4.56 -3.36
N LEU A 113 -12.78 4.16 -3.34
CA LEU A 113 -13.18 2.85 -2.83
C LEU A 113 -12.64 1.68 -3.67
N LYS A 114 -12.55 1.86 -4.99
CA LYS A 114 -12.16 0.81 -5.94
C LYS A 114 -10.65 0.71 -6.14
N GLU A 115 -9.99 1.85 -6.27
CA GLU A 115 -8.64 1.95 -6.81
C GLU A 115 -7.61 2.34 -5.75
N PHE A 116 -8.04 2.97 -4.62
CA PHE A 116 -7.13 3.51 -3.62
C PHE A 116 -7.29 2.87 -2.26
N GLY A 117 -6.15 2.63 -1.59
CA GLY A 117 -6.10 2.25 -0.18
C GLY A 117 -5.52 3.38 0.66
N PHE A 118 -5.98 3.51 1.91
CA PHE A 118 -5.52 4.56 2.82
C PHE A 118 -5.03 4.00 4.13
N ILE A 119 -3.82 4.41 4.54
CA ILE A 119 -3.20 4.09 5.82
C ILE A 119 -2.86 5.42 6.50
N PHE A 120 -3.36 5.64 7.71
CA PHE A 120 -3.13 6.85 8.49
C PHE A 120 -2.25 6.56 9.71
N GLN A 121 -1.62 7.59 10.24
CA GLN A 121 -0.66 7.55 11.35
C GLN A 121 -1.18 6.77 12.58
N PHE A 122 -2.45 6.92 12.94
CA PHE A 122 -3.07 6.24 14.09
C PHE A 122 -3.96 5.06 13.67
N GLY A 123 -3.79 4.52 12.44
CA GLY A 123 -4.62 3.46 11.89
C GLY A 123 -6.07 3.85 11.65
N GLN A 124 -6.62 4.75 12.42
CA GLN A 124 -8.01 5.23 12.36
C GLN A 124 -9.05 4.10 12.19
N LEU A 125 -8.86 3.01 12.92
CA LEU A 125 -9.86 1.95 13.01
C LEU A 125 -11.08 2.46 13.77
N LEU A 126 -12.27 1.99 13.39
CA LEU A 126 -13.50 2.27 14.09
C LEU A 126 -13.45 1.56 15.45
N PRO A 127 -13.48 2.31 16.58
CA PRO A 127 -13.14 1.77 17.91
C PRO A 127 -14.16 0.75 18.42
N ASP A 128 -15.41 0.87 17.99
CA ASP A 128 -16.52 0.00 18.41
C ASP A 128 -16.61 -1.31 17.63
N LEU A 129 -15.84 -1.43 16.54
CA LEU A 129 -15.84 -2.60 15.67
C LEU A 129 -14.61 -3.48 15.91
N SER A 130 -14.78 -4.79 15.67
CA SER A 130 -13.64 -5.73 15.69
C SER A 130 -12.65 -5.45 14.55
N ALA A 131 -11.46 -6.04 14.62
CA ALA A 131 -10.49 -6.00 13.52
C ALA A 131 -11.12 -6.56 12.23
N LEU A 132 -11.83 -7.68 12.34
CA LEU A 132 -12.53 -8.30 11.20
C LEU A 132 -13.59 -7.37 10.60
N ASP A 133 -14.42 -6.74 11.44
CA ASP A 133 -15.45 -5.83 10.93
C ASP A 133 -14.84 -4.60 10.26
N ASN A 134 -13.79 -4.01 10.86
CA ASN A 134 -13.07 -2.88 10.26
C ASN A 134 -12.57 -3.19 8.84
N VAL A 135 -12.00 -4.39 8.65
CA VAL A 135 -11.47 -4.83 7.35
C VAL A 135 -12.60 -5.24 6.39
N THR A 136 -13.74 -5.66 6.90
CA THR A 136 -14.90 -6.07 6.09
C THR A 136 -15.63 -4.88 5.46
N ILE A 137 -15.65 -3.71 6.13
CA ILE A 137 -16.42 -2.52 5.68
C ILE A 137 -16.13 -2.11 4.23
N PRO A 138 -14.89 -1.91 3.77
CA PRO A 138 -14.63 -1.49 2.40
C PRO A 138 -15.22 -2.44 1.36
N LEU A 139 -15.19 -3.74 1.63
CA LEU A 139 -15.76 -4.76 0.74
C LEU A 139 -17.29 -4.67 0.66
N LEU A 140 -17.94 -4.43 1.80
CA LEU A 140 -19.40 -4.23 1.84
C LEU A 140 -19.81 -2.98 1.07
N LEU A 141 -19.07 -1.88 1.25
CA LEU A 141 -19.29 -0.63 0.50
C LEU A 141 -19.06 -0.81 -1.00
N ALA A 142 -18.13 -1.70 -1.39
CA ALA A 142 -17.89 -2.08 -2.78
C ALA A 142 -18.94 -3.06 -3.34
N GLY A 143 -19.99 -3.41 -2.55
CA GLY A 143 -21.08 -4.30 -2.98
C GLY A 143 -20.77 -5.78 -2.86
N THR A 144 -19.67 -6.18 -2.22
CA THR A 144 -19.36 -7.60 -1.98
C THR A 144 -20.35 -8.20 -0.98
N SER A 145 -20.87 -9.39 -1.26
CA SER A 145 -21.78 -10.06 -0.33
C SER A 145 -21.11 -10.31 1.03
N ARG A 146 -21.86 -10.17 2.14
CA ARG A 146 -21.33 -10.28 3.51
C ARG A 146 -20.48 -11.56 3.71
N ARG A 147 -20.94 -12.71 3.19
CA ARG A 147 -20.22 -13.97 3.33
C ARG A 147 -18.84 -13.94 2.66
N ARG A 148 -18.76 -13.39 1.44
CA ARG A 148 -17.48 -13.22 0.71
C ARG A 148 -16.59 -12.18 1.38
N ALA A 149 -17.16 -11.06 1.78
CA ALA A 149 -16.44 -9.98 2.46
C ALA A 149 -15.77 -10.46 3.76
N LEU A 150 -16.50 -11.23 4.60
CA LEU A 150 -15.94 -11.81 5.81
C LEU A 150 -14.84 -12.84 5.53
N ALA A 151 -14.99 -13.67 4.49
CA ALA A 151 -13.96 -14.64 4.13
C ALA A 151 -12.67 -13.94 3.67
N GLN A 152 -12.77 -12.96 2.79
CA GLN A 152 -11.64 -12.19 2.27
C GLN A 152 -10.96 -11.35 3.37
N ALA A 153 -11.74 -10.73 4.26
CA ALA A 153 -11.20 -9.98 5.39
C ALA A 153 -10.40 -10.88 6.37
N ARG A 154 -10.88 -12.12 6.63
CA ARG A 154 -10.13 -13.11 7.45
C ARG A 154 -8.82 -13.51 6.80
N GLU A 155 -8.85 -13.80 5.50
CA GLU A 155 -7.66 -14.14 4.73
C GLU A 155 -6.63 -13.01 4.78
N THR A 156 -7.02 -11.77 4.46
CA THR A 156 -6.14 -10.61 4.50
C THR A 156 -5.57 -10.35 5.90
N LEU A 157 -6.38 -10.48 6.95
CA LEU A 157 -5.89 -10.37 8.34
C LEU A 157 -4.91 -11.49 8.69
N GLY A 158 -5.15 -12.71 8.22
CA GLY A 158 -4.26 -13.85 8.38
C GLY A 158 -2.90 -13.63 7.73
N GLU A 159 -2.86 -13.13 6.48
CA GLU A 159 -1.63 -12.76 5.76
C GLU A 159 -0.78 -11.73 6.53
N LEU A 160 -1.43 -10.83 7.27
CA LEU A 160 -0.79 -9.79 8.08
C LEU A 160 -0.52 -10.24 9.54
N GLY A 161 -0.62 -11.54 9.83
CA GLY A 161 -0.34 -12.12 11.14
C GLY A 161 -1.36 -11.78 12.23
N LEU A 162 -2.63 -11.54 11.85
CA LEU A 162 -3.72 -11.18 12.77
C LEU A 162 -4.84 -12.23 12.84
N GLY A 163 -4.58 -13.46 12.36
CA GLY A 163 -5.59 -14.53 12.33
C GLY A 163 -6.19 -14.88 13.69
N GLU A 164 -5.43 -14.73 14.78
CA GLU A 164 -5.90 -14.96 16.15
C GLU A 164 -6.50 -13.73 16.84
N HIS A 165 -6.61 -12.60 16.11
CA HIS A 165 -7.03 -11.31 16.66
C HIS A 165 -8.28 -10.75 16.00
N LEU A 166 -9.01 -11.56 15.23
CA LEU A 166 -10.14 -11.15 14.38
C LEU A 166 -11.24 -10.41 15.16
N ASP A 167 -11.59 -10.94 16.33
CA ASP A 167 -12.69 -10.43 17.15
C ASP A 167 -12.28 -9.31 18.12
N LYS A 168 -10.97 -8.99 18.18
CA LYS A 168 -10.47 -7.93 19.05
C LYS A 168 -10.84 -6.56 18.52
N ARG A 169 -11.23 -5.66 19.43
CA ARG A 169 -11.42 -4.24 19.14
C ARG A 169 -10.06 -3.52 19.14
N PRO A 170 -9.93 -2.36 18.49
CA PRO A 170 -8.69 -1.58 18.43
C PRO A 170 -8.04 -1.36 19.81
N THR A 171 -8.82 -1.12 20.85
CA THR A 171 -8.33 -0.93 22.23
C THR A 171 -7.74 -2.19 22.86
N GLN A 172 -7.96 -3.37 22.31
CA GLN A 172 -7.46 -4.66 22.76
C GLN A 172 -6.24 -5.14 21.94
N LEU A 173 -5.85 -4.37 20.94
CA LEU A 173 -4.70 -4.64 20.08
C LEU A 173 -3.48 -3.82 20.54
N SER A 174 -2.27 -4.36 20.35
CA SER A 174 -1.07 -3.53 20.46
C SER A 174 -1.04 -2.50 19.32
N GLY A 175 -0.25 -1.41 19.46
CA GLY A 175 -0.11 -0.40 18.42
C GLY A 175 0.24 -0.99 17.04
N GLY A 176 1.22 -1.90 17.00
CA GLY A 176 1.59 -2.59 15.76
C GLY A 176 0.51 -3.53 15.22
N GLN A 177 -0.29 -4.19 16.09
CA GLN A 177 -1.43 -4.99 15.68
C GLN A 177 -2.55 -4.12 15.09
N ALA A 178 -2.88 -3.00 15.73
CA ALA A 178 -3.87 -2.05 15.23
C ALA A 178 -3.44 -1.46 13.88
N GLN A 179 -2.16 -1.11 13.74
CA GLN A 179 -1.63 -0.60 12.48
C GLN A 179 -1.68 -1.65 11.36
N ARG A 180 -1.31 -2.91 11.63
CA ARG A 180 -1.46 -4.00 10.64
C ARG A 180 -2.93 -4.25 10.28
N ALA A 181 -3.87 -4.10 11.21
CA ALA A 181 -5.30 -4.16 10.88
C ALA A 181 -5.74 -3.00 9.97
N ALA A 182 -5.17 -1.80 10.16
CA ALA A 182 -5.40 -0.67 9.25
C ALA A 182 -4.79 -0.91 7.86
N VAL A 183 -3.61 -1.52 7.79
CA VAL A 183 -3.00 -2.00 6.53
C VAL A 183 -3.92 -3.03 5.85
N ALA A 184 -4.43 -4.02 6.60
CA ALA A 184 -5.39 -5.00 6.07
C ALA A 184 -6.62 -4.32 5.46
N ARG A 185 -7.20 -3.33 6.16
CA ARG A 185 -8.35 -2.57 5.69
C ARG A 185 -8.05 -1.81 4.39
N ALA A 186 -6.85 -1.25 4.26
CA ALA A 186 -6.43 -0.54 3.06
C ALA A 186 -6.20 -1.48 1.86
N LEU A 187 -5.75 -2.71 2.11
CA LEU A 187 -5.40 -3.69 1.08
C LEU A 187 -6.57 -4.58 0.64
N VAL A 188 -7.61 -4.72 1.48
CA VAL A 188 -8.65 -5.75 1.30
C VAL A 188 -9.45 -5.61 -0.01
N THR A 189 -9.61 -4.40 -0.53
CA THR A 189 -10.25 -4.14 -1.83
C THR A 189 -9.30 -4.39 -3.01
N ASN A 190 -8.04 -4.75 -2.72
CA ASN A 190 -6.99 -4.96 -3.71
C ASN A 190 -6.75 -3.70 -4.59
N PRO A 191 -6.44 -2.55 -3.96
CA PRO A 191 -6.26 -1.29 -4.66
C PRO A 191 -5.04 -1.32 -5.58
N ARG A 192 -5.03 -0.44 -6.60
CA ARG A 192 -3.85 -0.23 -7.47
C ARG A 192 -2.82 0.71 -6.86
N LEU A 193 -3.27 1.63 -6.01
CA LEU A 193 -2.42 2.63 -5.36
C LEU A 193 -2.79 2.78 -3.89
N LEU A 194 -1.79 2.75 -3.02
CA LEU A 194 -1.95 3.02 -1.60
C LEU A 194 -1.36 4.39 -1.26
N PHE A 195 -2.04 5.09 -0.37
CA PHE A 195 -1.58 6.33 0.24
C PHE A 195 -1.40 6.11 1.74
N ALA A 196 -0.18 6.33 2.24
CA ALA A 196 0.18 6.14 3.63
C ALA A 196 0.71 7.45 4.21
N ASP A 197 -0.01 8.04 5.16
CA ASP A 197 0.43 9.25 5.87
C ASP A 197 0.99 8.84 7.24
N GLU A 198 2.32 8.93 7.40
CA GLU A 198 3.08 8.55 8.59
C GLU A 198 2.70 7.16 9.14
N PRO A 199 2.76 6.09 8.32
CA PRO A 199 2.15 4.78 8.66
C PRO A 199 2.75 4.11 9.91
N THR A 200 3.89 4.58 10.40
CA THR A 200 4.57 4.03 11.58
C THR A 200 4.85 5.06 12.66
N GLY A 201 4.39 6.30 12.48
CA GLY A 201 4.74 7.43 13.37
C GLY A 201 4.27 7.30 14.82
N SER A 202 3.36 6.38 15.13
CA SER A 202 2.88 6.09 16.49
C SER A 202 3.45 4.81 17.10
N LEU A 203 4.39 4.12 16.42
CA LEU A 203 4.94 2.84 16.82
C LEU A 203 6.35 2.96 17.39
N ASP A 204 6.72 2.04 18.28
CA ASP A 204 8.12 1.82 18.62
C ASP A 204 8.92 1.30 17.41
N SER A 205 10.24 1.39 17.47
CA SER A 205 11.11 1.07 16.33
C SER A 205 10.94 -0.35 15.80
N LEU A 206 10.78 -1.33 16.68
CA LEU A 206 10.63 -2.74 16.27
C LEU A 206 9.25 -3.00 15.63
N ALA A 207 8.19 -2.44 16.20
CA ALA A 207 6.84 -2.53 15.62
C ALA A 207 6.76 -1.78 14.29
N ALA A 208 7.44 -0.63 14.16
CA ALA A 208 7.53 0.14 12.92
C ALA A 208 8.19 -0.68 11.80
N GLU A 209 9.36 -1.27 12.06
CA GLU A 209 10.11 -2.09 11.10
C GLU A 209 9.26 -3.28 10.61
N ARG A 210 8.71 -4.07 11.53
CA ARG A 210 7.83 -5.21 11.19
C ARG A 210 6.58 -4.79 10.40
N THR A 211 6.00 -3.64 10.72
CA THR A 211 4.81 -3.15 10.02
C THR A 211 5.18 -2.71 8.60
N MET A 212 6.35 -2.05 8.41
CA MET A 212 6.83 -1.66 7.10
C MET A 212 7.17 -2.85 6.22
N GLU A 213 7.87 -3.87 6.75
CA GLU A 213 8.17 -5.11 6.03
C GLU A 213 6.89 -5.77 5.51
N VAL A 214 5.91 -5.98 6.40
CA VAL A 214 4.63 -6.61 6.05
C VAL A 214 3.84 -5.77 5.04
N LEU A 215 3.85 -4.43 5.16
CA LEU A 215 3.22 -3.52 4.21
C LEU A 215 3.87 -3.64 2.82
N LEU A 216 5.20 -3.56 2.75
CA LEU A 216 5.93 -3.60 1.48
C LEU A 216 5.80 -4.95 0.77
N ASP A 217 5.92 -6.06 1.50
CA ASP A 217 5.71 -7.40 0.94
C ASP A 217 4.30 -7.54 0.39
N SER A 218 3.30 -7.02 1.11
CA SER A 218 1.90 -7.06 0.69
C SER A 218 1.62 -6.19 -0.54
N VAL A 219 2.25 -5.03 -0.64
CA VAL A 219 2.14 -4.10 -1.79
C VAL A 219 2.80 -4.71 -3.02
N ARG A 220 4.05 -5.19 -2.88
CA ARG A 220 4.82 -5.78 -3.97
C ARG A 220 4.19 -7.07 -4.51
N SER A 221 3.70 -7.94 -3.62
CA SER A 221 3.02 -9.19 -4.04
C SER A 221 1.73 -8.94 -4.83
N ARG A 222 1.08 -7.80 -4.62
CA ARG A 222 -0.14 -7.38 -5.33
C ARG A 222 0.15 -6.52 -6.56
N GLY A 223 1.39 -6.10 -6.78
CA GLY A 223 1.78 -5.17 -7.85
C GLY A 223 1.13 -3.79 -7.69
N ALA A 224 0.79 -3.38 -6.47
CA ALA A 224 0.24 -2.07 -6.19
C ALA A 224 1.36 -1.02 -6.05
N GLY A 225 1.08 0.24 -6.38
CA GLY A 225 1.93 1.37 -6.02
C GLY A 225 1.69 1.81 -4.58
N LEU A 226 2.68 2.48 -3.97
CA LEU A 226 2.59 3.00 -2.61
C LEU A 226 3.23 4.38 -2.51
N VAL A 227 2.46 5.35 -2.05
CA VAL A 227 2.96 6.70 -1.69
C VAL A 227 3.02 6.80 -0.18
N ILE A 228 4.22 7.02 0.37
CA ILE A 228 4.45 7.14 1.80
C ILE A 228 4.83 8.57 2.13
N ILE A 229 4.07 9.25 2.95
CA ILE A 229 4.51 10.48 3.62
C ILE A 229 5.25 10.07 4.89
N THR A 230 6.46 10.58 5.05
CA THR A 230 7.22 10.36 6.28
C THR A 230 8.25 11.44 6.51
N HIS A 231 8.60 11.67 7.77
CA HIS A 231 9.77 12.44 8.18
C HIS A 231 10.89 11.53 8.73
N ASP A 232 10.66 10.22 8.84
CA ASP A 232 11.67 9.24 9.27
C ASP A 232 12.48 8.74 8.05
N ALA A 233 13.77 9.04 8.04
CA ALA A 233 14.69 8.63 6.99
C ALA A 233 14.78 7.08 6.84
N ARG A 234 14.55 6.32 7.92
CA ARG A 234 14.54 4.86 7.88
C ARG A 234 13.36 4.35 7.06
N VAL A 235 12.18 4.99 7.21
CA VAL A 235 10.99 4.66 6.42
C VAL A 235 11.18 5.10 4.97
N ALA A 236 11.75 6.28 4.72
CA ALA A 236 12.06 6.75 3.37
C ALA A 236 13.04 5.82 2.63
N ALA A 237 13.97 5.18 3.35
CA ALA A 237 14.94 4.25 2.76
C ALA A 237 14.34 2.97 2.17
N TYR A 238 13.09 2.65 2.47
CA TYR A 238 12.36 1.53 1.85
C TYR A 238 11.79 1.87 0.46
N ALA A 239 11.75 3.17 0.10
CA ALA A 239 11.16 3.62 -1.16
C ALA A 239 12.11 3.41 -2.34
N ASP A 240 11.52 3.17 -3.52
CA ASP A 240 12.26 3.08 -4.78
C ASP A 240 12.70 4.49 -5.24
N ARG A 241 11.92 5.52 -4.88
CA ARG A 241 12.18 6.92 -5.18
C ARG A 241 11.71 7.83 -4.02
N GLU A 242 12.44 8.91 -3.80
CA GLU A 242 12.11 9.93 -2.81
C GLU A 242 11.93 11.30 -3.47
N VAL A 243 10.92 12.04 -3.02
CA VAL A 243 10.71 13.46 -3.35
C VAL A 243 10.57 14.28 -2.09
N THR A 244 11.14 15.49 -2.07
CA THR A 244 11.05 16.38 -0.91
C THR A 244 10.11 17.54 -1.21
N VAL A 245 9.11 17.73 -0.34
CA VAL A 245 8.20 18.88 -0.37
C VAL A 245 8.70 19.93 0.62
N ARG A 246 8.90 21.16 0.15
CA ARG A 246 9.24 22.34 0.95
C ARG A 246 8.39 23.53 0.55
N ASP A 247 7.76 24.18 1.51
CA ASP A 247 6.91 25.36 1.29
C ASP A 247 5.91 25.21 0.14
N GLY A 248 5.26 24.04 0.08
CA GLY A 248 4.25 23.72 -0.93
C GLY A 248 4.81 23.43 -2.33
N ARG A 249 6.12 23.19 -2.49
CA ARG A 249 6.78 22.89 -3.77
C ARG A 249 7.61 21.63 -3.70
N ILE A 250 7.75 20.92 -4.82
CA ILE A 250 8.76 19.88 -5.02
C ILE A 250 9.96 20.55 -5.68
N GLY A 251 11.13 20.46 -5.03
CA GLY A 251 12.36 21.06 -5.54
C GLY A 251 12.86 20.38 -6.82
N PRO A 252 13.50 21.11 -7.75
CA PRO A 252 14.15 20.51 -8.91
C PRO A 252 15.30 19.61 -8.45
N GLY A 253 15.34 18.37 -8.93
CA GLY A 253 16.39 17.39 -8.63
C GLY A 253 16.19 16.56 -7.33
N ALA A 254 15.02 16.63 -6.70
CA ALA A 254 14.70 15.89 -5.49
C ALA A 254 14.30 14.42 -5.71
N THR A 255 14.65 13.85 -6.86
CA THR A 255 14.40 12.43 -7.13
C THR A 255 15.68 11.64 -6.91
N HIS A 256 15.84 11.07 -5.72
CA HIS A 256 16.86 10.06 -5.47
C HIS A 256 16.26 8.68 -5.73
N THR A 257 16.83 7.93 -6.66
CA THR A 257 16.55 6.50 -6.78
C THR A 257 17.28 5.81 -5.64
N ALA A 258 16.58 5.32 -4.64
CA ALA A 258 17.18 4.55 -3.56
C ALA A 258 17.74 3.24 -4.16
N ALA A 259 19.04 3.00 -3.99
CA ALA A 259 19.58 1.66 -4.21
C ALA A 259 18.99 0.75 -3.14
N GLY A 260 18.13 -0.17 -3.54
CA GLY A 260 17.49 -1.13 -2.62
C GLY A 260 18.54 -1.82 -1.74
N PRO A 261 18.19 -2.20 -0.50
CA PRO A 261 19.12 -2.90 0.39
C PRO A 261 19.62 -4.16 -0.31
N SER A 262 20.94 -4.23 -0.56
CA SER A 262 21.59 -5.41 -1.09
C SER A 262 21.29 -6.58 -0.16
N ARG A 263 20.59 -7.59 -0.68
CA ARG A 263 20.42 -8.87 0.02
C ARG A 263 21.82 -9.42 0.28
N SER A 264 22.28 -9.30 1.52
CA SER A 264 23.45 -10.04 1.97
C SER A 264 23.11 -11.53 1.88
N GLY A 265 23.68 -12.19 0.87
CA GLY A 265 23.57 -13.63 0.72
C GLY A 265 24.06 -14.28 2.01
N HIS A 266 23.23 -15.15 2.60
CA HIS A 266 23.69 -16.10 3.57
C HIS A 266 24.76 -16.98 2.91
N ALA A 267 26.03 -16.71 3.24
CA ALA A 267 27.10 -17.66 3.00
C ALA A 267 26.89 -18.84 3.96
N GLU A 268 26.60 -20.00 3.43
CA GLU A 268 26.63 -21.25 4.18
C GLU A 268 28.03 -21.44 4.82
N PRO A 269 28.13 -21.84 6.07
CA PRO A 269 29.40 -22.21 6.69
C PRO A 269 29.88 -23.52 6.05
N GLY A 270 30.98 -23.45 5.29
CA GLY A 270 31.66 -24.60 4.73
C GLY A 270 32.07 -25.60 5.82
N ASP A 271 31.74 -26.85 5.59
CA ASP A 271 32.12 -28.05 6.35
C ASP A 271 33.64 -28.21 6.43
N PRO A 272 34.31 -28.23 7.58
CA PRO A 272 35.71 -28.57 7.72
C PRO A 272 35.88 -30.05 8.02
N GLY A 273 35.80 -30.90 7.03
CA GLY A 273 35.99 -32.35 7.23
C GLY A 273 36.69 -33.05 6.10
N SER A 274 38.00 -33.08 6.10
CA SER A 274 38.82 -34.29 5.86
C SER A 274 40.26 -33.95 5.48
N GLN A 275 41.14 -33.93 6.46
CA GLN A 275 42.54 -34.27 6.19
C GLN A 275 42.90 -35.50 7.03
N ARG A 276 42.81 -36.69 6.43
CA ARG A 276 43.47 -37.88 6.95
C ARG A 276 44.86 -37.96 6.33
N SER A 277 45.83 -37.99 7.23
CA SER A 277 47.14 -38.62 7.24
C SER A 277 47.56 -39.42 6.01
N ARG A 278 48.77 -39.20 5.54
CA ARG A 278 49.77 -40.25 5.22
C ARG A 278 51.18 -39.75 5.47
N SER A 279 51.87 -40.60 6.23
CA SER A 279 53.31 -40.87 6.42
C SER A 279 54.03 -40.12 7.48
#